data_d88e6f32d2bf1a503445719f47f3b1a0
#
_entry.id   d88e6f32d2bf1a503445719f47f3b1a0
#
_cell.length_a   1.000
_cell.length_b   1.000
_cell.length_c   1.000
_cell.angle_alpha   90.00
_cell.angle_beta   90.00
_cell.angle_gamma   90.00
#
_symmetry.space_group_name_H-M   'P 1'
#
loop_
_entity.id
_entity.type
_entity.pdbx_description
1 polymer ?
#
loop_
_entity_poly.entity_id
_entity_poly.type
_entity_poly.pdbx_seq_one_letter_code
_entity_poly.pdbx_strand_id
1 'polypeptide(L)'
;NDENKDDEQNDNVGLPVINEGEIFKLIEHKFEQKFTKPPARYTEASLVKLMEEKGIGRPATYVPTVTLLGTRNYIQKEGKFLVPTKLGEDVTDMLIKYFPEIMDVKFTANMEEKLDDIEFGGKVWQNVVGEFYDGFEDKIAAANGDSFSLKAAAEVSDVKCDKCGANMVIRTGKYGKFLACPNYPK
;
A
#
# COMPACT_ATOMS: atom_id res chain seq x y z
N ASN A 1 16.57 -6.74 8.27
CA ASN A 1 18.05 -6.55 8.13
C ASN A 1 18.53 -7.24 6.87
N ASP A 2 18.04 -6.85 5.73
CA ASP A 2 18.62 -7.23 4.46
C ASP A 2 18.45 -6.06 3.51
N GLU A 3 19.57 -5.47 3.34
CA GLU A 3 20.34 -5.25 2.15
C GLU A 3 20.00 -3.98 1.41
N ASN A 4 20.51 -2.89 1.95
CA ASN A 4 21.18 -1.91 1.12
C ASN A 4 22.66 -2.30 1.04
N LYS A 5 22.98 -3.28 0.24
CA LYS A 5 24.29 -3.39 -0.39
C LYS A 5 24.27 -2.49 -1.61
N ASP A 6 24.35 -1.19 -1.39
CA ASP A 6 24.97 -0.32 -2.37
C ASP A 6 26.40 -0.84 -2.52
N ASP A 7 26.81 -1.08 -3.77
CA ASP A 7 28.18 -1.37 -4.17
C ASP A 7 29.12 -0.26 -3.67
N GLU A 8 29.41 -0.24 -2.37
CA GLU A 8 30.70 0.20 -1.93
C GLU A 8 31.64 -0.89 -2.41
N GLN A 9 32.29 -0.65 -3.55
CA GLN A 9 33.60 -1.23 -3.82
C GLN A 9 34.45 -0.88 -2.61
N ASN A 10 34.34 -1.74 -1.60
CA ASN A 10 35.22 -1.76 -0.49
C ASN A 10 36.53 -2.34 -1.05
N ASP A 11 37.29 -1.49 -1.70
CA ASP A 11 38.73 -1.73 -1.84
C ASP A 11 39.22 -1.89 -0.40
N ASN A 12 39.23 -3.12 0.05
CA ASN A 12 39.79 -3.55 1.31
C ASN A 12 41.33 -3.42 1.19
N VAL A 13 41.78 -2.19 0.94
CA VAL A 13 43.18 -1.81 1.09
C VAL A 13 43.42 -1.91 2.58
N GLY A 14 44.01 -3.01 3.01
CA GLY A 14 44.41 -3.20 4.40
C GLY A 14 45.11 -1.93 4.88
N LEU A 15 44.57 -1.32 5.93
CA LEU A 15 45.22 -0.16 6.51
C LEU A 15 46.67 -0.50 6.87
N PRO A 16 47.62 0.37 6.56
CA PRO A 16 49.03 0.13 6.95
C PRO A 16 49.15 0.06 8.47
N VAL A 17 50.15 -0.66 8.95
CA VAL A 17 50.44 -0.70 10.39
C VAL A 17 50.90 0.69 10.80
N ILE A 18 50.21 1.32 11.71
CA ILE A 18 50.51 2.65 12.24
C ILE A 18 50.94 2.50 13.68
N ASN A 19 52.06 3.12 14.03
CA ASN A 19 52.61 3.10 15.38
C ASN A 19 52.27 4.39 16.15
N GLU A 20 52.16 4.27 17.46
CA GLU A 20 51.90 5.43 18.33
C GLU A 20 53.08 6.44 18.23
N GLY A 21 52.74 7.71 17.97
CA GLY A 21 53.71 8.80 17.83
C GLY A 21 54.19 9.07 16.40
N GLU A 22 53.72 8.30 15.39
CA GLU A 22 53.98 8.62 13.99
C GLU A 22 53.29 9.91 13.56
N ILE A 23 54.05 10.77 12.84
CA ILE A 23 53.51 12.04 12.32
C ILE A 23 53.16 11.89 10.85
N PHE A 24 51.89 12.12 10.51
CA PHE A 24 51.40 12.08 9.16
C PHE A 24 51.17 13.49 8.61
N LYS A 25 51.55 13.67 7.33
CA LYS A 25 51.26 14.92 6.61
C LYS A 25 49.92 14.78 5.90
N LEU A 26 48.99 15.68 6.19
CA LEU A 26 47.76 15.78 5.43
C LEU A 26 48.06 16.16 3.98
N ILE A 27 47.70 15.29 3.01
CA ILE A 27 47.95 15.52 1.59
C ILE A 27 46.74 16.18 0.97
N GLU A 28 45.56 15.65 1.25
CA GLU A 28 44.28 16.12 0.68
C GLU A 28 43.16 15.84 1.65
N HIS A 29 42.12 16.68 1.66
CA HIS A 29 40.85 16.40 2.31
C HIS A 29 39.71 16.69 1.36
N LYS A 30 38.68 15.84 1.35
CA LYS A 30 37.48 15.99 0.57
C LYS A 30 36.25 16.12 1.50
N PHE A 31 35.45 17.12 1.26
CA PHE A 31 34.16 17.28 1.91
C PHE A 31 33.05 16.87 0.96
N GLU A 32 32.26 15.87 1.34
CA GLU A 32 31.12 15.41 0.58
C GLU A 32 29.86 15.57 1.43
N GLN A 33 28.88 16.26 0.87
CA GLN A 33 27.56 16.29 1.46
C GLN A 33 26.83 15.00 1.11
N LYS A 34 26.46 14.21 2.12
CA LYS A 34 25.66 12.98 1.94
C LYS A 34 24.29 13.18 2.58
N PHE A 35 23.26 12.64 1.94
CA PHE A 35 21.90 12.65 2.45
C PHE A 35 21.47 11.22 2.75
N THR A 36 20.69 11.06 3.83
CA THR A 36 20.03 9.78 4.11
C THR A 36 18.96 9.53 3.05
N LYS A 37 18.87 8.28 2.58
CA LYS A 37 17.82 7.85 1.67
C LYS A 37 16.60 7.37 2.45
N PRO A 38 15.37 7.59 1.95
CA PRO A 38 14.18 7.01 2.56
C PRO A 38 14.22 5.47 2.47
N PRO A 39 13.42 4.75 3.30
CA PRO A 39 13.27 3.31 3.15
C PRO A 39 12.88 2.93 1.73
N ALA A 40 13.41 1.80 1.25
CA ALA A 40 13.05 1.29 -0.07
C ALA A 40 11.55 0.89 -0.12
N ARG A 41 10.93 1.03 -1.30
CA ARG A 41 9.57 0.53 -1.52
C ARG A 41 9.53 -0.99 -1.42
N TYR A 42 8.39 -1.53 -1.08
CA TYR A 42 8.19 -2.98 -1.00
C TYR A 42 8.27 -3.64 -2.38
N THR A 43 8.85 -4.81 -2.41
CA THR A 43 8.69 -5.80 -3.48
C THR A 43 7.61 -6.79 -3.07
N GLU A 44 7.11 -7.64 -3.98
CA GLU A 44 6.14 -8.69 -3.60
C GLU A 44 6.68 -9.58 -2.47
N ALA A 45 7.94 -10.00 -2.56
CA ALA A 45 8.57 -10.84 -1.55
C ALA A 45 8.69 -10.13 -0.19
N SER A 46 9.13 -8.86 -0.17
CA SER A 46 9.26 -8.12 1.08
C SER A 46 7.91 -7.75 1.70
N LEU A 47 6.86 -7.57 0.88
CA LEU A 47 5.50 -7.37 1.36
C LEU A 47 4.95 -8.65 2.01
N VAL A 48 5.13 -9.81 1.38
CA VAL A 48 4.74 -11.11 1.94
C VAL A 48 5.46 -11.37 3.27
N LYS A 49 6.77 -11.11 3.33
CA LYS A 49 7.55 -11.22 4.57
C LYS A 49 6.98 -10.33 5.68
N LEU A 50 6.63 -9.08 5.36
CA LEU A 50 6.02 -8.17 6.32
C LEU A 50 4.64 -8.65 6.78
N MET A 51 3.82 -9.21 5.88
CA MET A 51 2.52 -9.80 6.24
C MET A 51 2.70 -10.93 7.23
N GLU A 52 3.66 -11.83 6.99
CA GLU A 52 4.01 -12.93 7.89
C GLU A 52 4.48 -12.41 9.25
N GLU A 53 5.42 -11.46 9.29
CA GLU A 53 5.93 -10.84 10.52
C GLU A 53 4.84 -10.14 11.35
N LYS A 54 3.81 -9.61 10.69
CA LYS A 54 2.67 -8.92 11.32
C LYS A 54 1.49 -9.86 11.62
N GLY A 55 1.57 -11.13 11.25
CA GLY A 55 0.46 -12.09 11.43
C GLY A 55 -0.75 -11.82 10.54
N ILE A 56 -0.57 -11.12 9.42
CA ILE A 56 -1.66 -10.77 8.49
C ILE A 56 -1.76 -11.86 7.43
N GLY A 57 -2.83 -12.65 7.48
CA GLY A 57 -3.05 -13.78 6.58
C GLY A 57 -2.28 -15.04 6.98
N ARG A 58 -2.28 -16.01 6.09
CA ARG A 58 -1.64 -17.31 6.22
C ARG A 58 -0.94 -17.67 4.90
N PRO A 59 -0.04 -18.67 4.87
CA PRO A 59 0.69 -19.03 3.64
C PRO A 59 -0.20 -19.19 2.40
N ALA A 60 -1.40 -19.74 2.56
CA ALA A 60 -2.34 -19.92 1.47
C ALA A 60 -2.93 -18.59 0.93
N THR A 61 -2.90 -17.51 1.69
CA THR A 61 -3.55 -16.24 1.34
C THR A 61 -2.57 -15.13 0.95
N TYR A 62 -1.28 -15.22 1.25
CA TYR A 62 -0.30 -14.16 0.96
C TYR A 62 -0.25 -13.81 -0.53
N VAL A 63 0.05 -14.80 -1.37
CA VAL A 63 0.20 -14.57 -2.83
C VAL A 63 -1.12 -14.14 -3.48
N PRO A 64 -2.28 -14.78 -3.21
CA PRO A 64 -3.57 -14.31 -3.70
C PRO A 64 -3.89 -12.87 -3.33
N THR A 65 -3.58 -12.45 -2.10
CA THR A 65 -3.81 -11.07 -1.64
C THR A 65 -3.00 -10.07 -2.44
N VAL A 66 -1.69 -10.29 -2.59
CA VAL A 66 -0.83 -9.38 -3.38
C VAL A 66 -1.27 -9.33 -4.84
N THR A 67 -1.62 -10.48 -5.43
CA THR A 67 -2.13 -10.56 -6.79
C THR A 67 -3.44 -9.78 -6.95
N LEU A 68 -4.34 -9.87 -5.98
CA LEU A 68 -5.62 -9.17 -6.00
C LEU A 68 -5.45 -7.65 -5.97
N LEU A 69 -4.50 -7.14 -5.18
CA LEU A 69 -4.19 -5.69 -5.16
C LEU A 69 -3.80 -5.17 -6.54
N GLY A 70 -2.97 -5.93 -7.28
CA GLY A 70 -2.61 -5.59 -8.66
C GLY A 70 -3.79 -5.71 -9.63
N THR A 71 -4.58 -6.78 -9.53
CA THR A 71 -5.74 -7.01 -10.41
C THR A 71 -6.80 -5.92 -10.25
N ARG A 72 -6.97 -5.39 -9.03
CA ARG A 72 -7.89 -4.28 -8.74
C ARG A 72 -7.28 -2.90 -9.03
N ASN A 73 -6.06 -2.84 -9.55
CA ASN A 73 -5.34 -1.60 -9.80
C ASN A 73 -5.17 -0.71 -8.56
N TYR A 74 -5.08 -1.28 -7.36
CA TYR A 74 -4.75 -0.53 -6.15
C TYR A 74 -3.25 -0.27 -6.05
N ILE A 75 -2.45 -1.18 -6.63
CA ILE A 75 -1.01 -1.06 -6.78
C ILE A 75 -0.59 -1.33 -8.22
N GLN A 76 0.54 -0.78 -8.62
CA GLN A 76 1.22 -1.08 -9.88
C GLN A 76 2.67 -1.46 -9.61
N LYS A 77 3.31 -2.14 -10.57
CA LYS A 77 4.72 -2.50 -10.50
C LYS A 77 5.57 -1.49 -11.25
N GLU A 78 6.57 -0.93 -10.59
CA GLU A 78 7.64 -0.15 -11.19
C GLU A 78 8.95 -0.95 -11.04
N GLY A 79 9.34 -1.68 -12.08
CA GLY A 79 10.41 -2.67 -12.01
C GLY A 79 10.06 -3.78 -11.02
N LYS A 80 10.84 -3.93 -9.95
CA LYS A 80 10.58 -4.89 -8.87
C LYS A 80 9.73 -4.34 -7.72
N PHE A 81 9.48 -3.04 -7.69
CA PHE A 81 8.82 -2.37 -6.58
C PHE A 81 7.31 -2.23 -6.80
N LEU A 82 6.58 -2.26 -5.69
CA LEU A 82 5.15 -2.01 -5.63
C LEU A 82 4.91 -0.54 -5.30
N VAL A 83 4.07 0.11 -6.10
CA VAL A 83 3.71 1.52 -5.95
C VAL A 83 2.19 1.62 -5.85
N PRO A 84 1.63 2.30 -4.83
CA PRO A 84 0.20 2.54 -4.78
C PRO A 84 -0.25 3.41 -5.95
N THR A 85 -1.44 3.13 -6.46
CA THR A 85 -2.10 3.99 -7.45
C THR A 85 -2.95 5.02 -6.74
N LYS A 86 -3.37 6.08 -7.46
CA LYS A 86 -4.31 7.05 -6.90
C LYS A 86 -5.62 6.41 -6.44
N LEU A 87 -6.11 5.41 -7.18
CA LEU A 87 -7.29 4.64 -6.78
C LEU A 87 -7.04 3.89 -5.47
N GLY A 88 -5.85 3.27 -5.31
CA GLY A 88 -5.48 2.56 -4.09
C GLY A 88 -5.43 3.49 -2.88
N GLU A 89 -4.85 4.69 -3.04
CA GLU A 89 -4.82 5.71 -1.99
C GLU A 89 -6.24 6.17 -1.61
N ASP A 90 -7.06 6.55 -2.58
CA ASP A 90 -8.44 7.04 -2.36
C ASP A 90 -9.31 5.98 -1.65
N VAL A 91 -9.18 4.69 -2.04
CA VAL A 91 -9.87 3.57 -1.38
C VAL A 91 -9.38 3.40 0.06
N THR A 92 -8.07 3.48 0.28
CA THR A 92 -7.49 3.34 1.61
C THR A 92 -7.94 4.48 2.53
N ASP A 93 -7.93 5.72 2.06
CA ASP A 93 -8.39 6.90 2.82
C ASP A 93 -9.87 6.77 3.21
N MET A 94 -10.69 6.30 2.26
CA MET A 94 -12.11 6.03 2.54
C MET A 94 -12.27 4.94 3.62
N LEU A 95 -11.55 3.83 3.50
CA LEU A 95 -11.64 2.74 4.47
C LEU A 95 -11.16 3.17 5.85
N ILE A 96 -10.09 3.95 5.95
CA ILE A 96 -9.61 4.51 7.22
C ILE A 96 -10.67 5.44 7.84
N LYS A 97 -11.36 6.24 7.03
CA LYS A 97 -12.40 7.16 7.51
C LYS A 97 -13.59 6.42 8.13
N TYR A 98 -14.11 5.37 7.49
CA TYR A 98 -15.34 4.69 7.91
C TYR A 98 -15.12 3.44 8.74
N PHE A 99 -13.96 2.79 8.56
CA PHE A 99 -13.61 1.51 9.18
C PHE A 99 -12.22 1.51 9.81
N PRO A 100 -11.87 2.51 10.65
CA PRO A 100 -10.51 2.66 11.18
C PRO A 100 -10.03 1.41 11.95
N GLU A 101 -10.92 0.75 12.67
CA GLU A 101 -10.59 -0.45 13.43
C GLU A 101 -10.24 -1.64 12.52
N ILE A 102 -10.99 -1.83 11.43
CA ILE A 102 -10.75 -2.91 10.45
C ILE A 102 -9.44 -2.67 9.68
N MET A 103 -9.08 -1.38 9.48
CA MET A 103 -7.84 -0.99 8.82
C MET A 103 -6.62 -1.05 9.73
N ASP A 104 -6.80 -1.30 11.03
CA ASP A 104 -5.68 -1.55 11.93
C ASP A 104 -5.04 -2.91 11.63
N VAL A 105 -3.71 -2.91 11.45
CA VAL A 105 -2.92 -4.12 11.22
C VAL A 105 -3.15 -5.17 12.30
N LYS A 106 -3.30 -4.75 13.56
CA LYS A 106 -3.55 -5.63 14.70
C LYS A 106 -4.92 -6.30 14.63
N PHE A 107 -5.91 -5.62 14.05
CA PHE A 107 -7.25 -6.19 13.91
C PHE A 107 -7.21 -7.46 13.06
N THR A 108 -6.56 -7.41 11.89
CA THR A 108 -6.44 -8.58 11.01
C THR A 108 -5.66 -9.71 11.69
N ALA A 109 -4.54 -9.40 12.34
CA ALA A 109 -3.75 -10.38 13.07
C ALA A 109 -4.57 -11.06 14.19
N ASN A 110 -5.29 -10.28 15.00
CA ASN A 110 -6.15 -10.80 16.05
C ASN A 110 -7.32 -11.65 15.51
N MET A 111 -7.84 -11.29 14.34
CA MET A 111 -8.89 -12.08 13.68
C MET A 111 -8.35 -13.43 13.22
N GLU A 112 -7.15 -13.47 12.64
CA GLU A 112 -6.48 -14.72 12.27
C GLU A 112 -6.22 -15.62 13.48
N GLU A 113 -5.79 -15.04 14.61
CA GLU A 113 -5.64 -15.78 15.89
C GLU A 113 -6.98 -16.32 16.40
N LYS A 114 -8.05 -15.52 16.34
CA LYS A 114 -9.39 -15.98 16.71
C LYS A 114 -9.88 -17.14 15.84
N LEU A 115 -9.55 -17.13 14.53
CA LEU A 115 -9.87 -18.23 13.62
C LEU A 115 -9.08 -19.49 13.93
N ASP A 116 -7.79 -19.38 14.28
CA ASP A 116 -6.99 -20.50 14.76
C ASP A 116 -7.58 -21.07 16.06
N ASP A 117 -7.99 -20.22 17.01
CA ASP A 117 -8.67 -20.65 18.25
C ASP A 117 -9.96 -21.43 17.98
N ILE A 118 -10.71 -21.09 16.93
CA ILE A 118 -11.91 -21.84 16.50
C ILE A 118 -11.50 -23.22 15.98
N GLU A 119 -10.45 -23.28 15.14
CA GLU A 119 -9.94 -24.52 14.57
C GLU A 119 -9.52 -25.51 15.67
N PHE A 120 -8.84 -25.03 16.72
CA PHE A 120 -8.40 -25.85 17.84
C PHE A 120 -9.47 -26.05 18.93
N GLY A 121 -10.70 -25.57 18.73
CA GLY A 121 -11.83 -25.76 19.64
C GLY A 121 -11.82 -24.85 20.88
N GLY A 122 -10.97 -23.84 20.93
CA GLY A 122 -10.88 -22.87 22.02
C GLY A 122 -12.00 -21.81 22.00
N LYS A 123 -12.62 -21.55 20.85
CA LYS A 123 -13.70 -20.57 20.67
C LYS A 123 -14.84 -21.10 19.83
N VAL A 124 -16.02 -20.55 20.07
CA VAL A 124 -17.23 -20.82 19.29
C VAL A 124 -17.33 -19.76 18.18
N TRP A 125 -17.39 -20.21 16.94
CA TRP A 125 -17.35 -19.31 15.77
C TRP A 125 -18.49 -18.27 15.74
N GLN A 126 -19.69 -18.63 16.25
CA GLN A 126 -20.83 -17.71 16.31
C GLN A 126 -20.52 -16.48 17.15
N ASN A 127 -19.81 -16.67 18.27
CA ASN A 127 -19.42 -15.57 19.15
C ASN A 127 -18.43 -14.64 18.45
N VAL A 128 -17.43 -15.20 17.75
CA VAL A 128 -16.42 -14.42 17.01
C VAL A 128 -17.07 -13.60 15.89
N VAL A 129 -17.99 -14.21 15.15
CA VAL A 129 -18.74 -13.50 14.09
C VAL A 129 -19.67 -12.43 14.70
N GLY A 130 -20.34 -12.74 15.82
CA GLY A 130 -21.21 -11.77 16.52
C GLY A 130 -20.43 -10.55 17.00
N GLU A 131 -19.28 -10.76 17.65
CA GLU A 131 -18.41 -9.66 18.09
C GLU A 131 -17.92 -8.80 16.92
N PHE A 132 -17.62 -9.39 15.76
CA PHE A 132 -17.23 -8.64 14.57
C PHE A 132 -18.38 -7.84 13.99
N TYR A 133 -19.58 -8.44 13.96
CA TYR A 133 -20.76 -7.83 13.35
C TYR A 133 -21.34 -6.70 14.20
N ASP A 134 -21.11 -6.73 15.51
CA ASP A 134 -21.58 -5.70 16.45
C ASP A 134 -21.03 -4.32 16.05
N GLY A 135 -21.93 -3.38 15.78
CA GLY A 135 -21.60 -2.04 15.30
C GLY A 135 -21.08 -1.95 13.85
N PHE A 136 -20.91 -3.06 13.12
CA PHE A 136 -20.44 -3.04 11.72
C PHE A 136 -21.54 -2.51 10.78
N GLU A 137 -22.80 -2.88 11.04
CA GLU A 137 -23.96 -2.43 10.26
C GLU A 137 -24.13 -0.91 10.32
N ASP A 138 -23.96 -0.31 11.51
CA ASP A 138 -24.00 1.15 11.69
C ASP A 138 -22.90 1.87 10.88
N LYS A 139 -21.71 1.31 10.84
CA LYS A 139 -20.58 1.83 10.04
C LYS A 139 -20.86 1.76 8.55
N ILE A 140 -21.50 0.67 8.08
CA ILE A 140 -21.94 0.55 6.68
C ILE A 140 -23.01 1.60 6.37
N ALA A 141 -24.00 1.78 7.25
CA ALA A 141 -25.03 2.78 7.06
C ALA A 141 -24.45 4.20 6.97
N ALA A 142 -23.50 4.54 7.84
CA ALA A 142 -22.78 5.81 7.81
C ALA A 142 -22.00 6.01 6.50
N ALA A 143 -21.29 4.98 6.04
CA ALA A 143 -20.54 5.03 4.79
C ALA A 143 -21.44 5.19 3.56
N ASN A 144 -22.63 4.58 3.55
CA ASN A 144 -23.62 4.73 2.48
C ASN A 144 -24.35 6.08 2.51
N GLY A 145 -24.50 6.69 3.70
CA GLY A 145 -25.16 7.99 3.87
C GLY A 145 -24.33 9.16 3.33
N ASP A 146 -23.04 9.09 3.47
CA ASP A 146 -22.12 10.01 2.78
C ASP A 146 -22.06 9.58 1.31
N SER A 147 -22.52 10.42 0.39
CA SER A 147 -22.46 10.17 -1.06
C SER A 147 -21.00 10.11 -1.57
N PHE A 148 -20.22 9.21 -0.97
CA PHE A 148 -18.83 8.99 -1.36
C PHE A 148 -18.82 8.27 -2.70
N SER A 149 -18.68 9.07 -3.73
CA SER A 149 -18.39 8.54 -5.06
C SER A 149 -16.88 8.35 -5.17
N LEU A 150 -16.42 7.09 -5.20
CA LEU A 150 -15.08 6.70 -5.68
C LEU A 150 -14.81 7.09 -7.15
N LYS A 151 -15.74 7.84 -7.74
CA LYS A 151 -15.49 8.50 -9.00
C LYS A 151 -14.42 9.54 -8.71
N ALA A 152 -13.17 9.20 -9.02
CA ALA A 152 -12.10 10.18 -9.15
C ALA A 152 -12.71 11.41 -9.79
N ALA A 153 -12.45 12.60 -9.22
CA ALA A 153 -12.96 13.84 -9.79
C ALA A 153 -12.69 13.78 -11.29
N ALA A 154 -13.74 13.58 -12.07
CA ALA A 154 -13.58 13.26 -13.47
C ALA A 154 -12.92 14.49 -14.10
N GLU A 155 -11.72 14.35 -14.67
CA GLU A 155 -11.03 15.42 -15.36
C GLU A 155 -11.98 15.96 -16.42
N VAL A 156 -12.35 17.23 -16.29
CA VAL A 156 -13.22 17.90 -17.25
C VAL A 156 -12.40 18.13 -18.52
N SER A 157 -12.90 17.65 -19.65
CA SER A 157 -12.31 17.86 -20.97
C SER A 157 -12.89 19.13 -21.59
N ASP A 158 -12.12 19.78 -22.46
CA ASP A 158 -12.59 20.91 -23.28
C ASP A 158 -13.56 20.48 -24.39
N VAL A 159 -13.75 19.18 -24.60
CA VAL A 159 -14.66 18.63 -25.61
C VAL A 159 -16.09 18.73 -25.11
N LYS A 160 -16.96 19.35 -25.91
CA LYS A 160 -18.39 19.47 -25.59
C LYS A 160 -19.18 18.27 -26.12
N CYS A 161 -20.20 17.88 -25.37
CA CYS A 161 -21.14 16.85 -25.76
C CYS A 161 -22.06 17.34 -26.90
N ASP A 162 -22.13 16.63 -28.02
CA ASP A 162 -22.96 16.98 -29.18
C ASP A 162 -24.45 17.01 -28.87
N LYS A 163 -24.90 16.28 -27.82
CA LYS A 163 -26.32 16.19 -27.47
C LYS A 163 -26.79 17.24 -26.46
N CYS A 164 -25.93 17.63 -25.48
CA CYS A 164 -26.35 18.52 -24.40
C CYS A 164 -25.45 19.73 -24.20
N GLY A 165 -24.36 19.88 -24.97
CA GLY A 165 -23.42 21.00 -24.88
C GLY A 165 -22.56 21.04 -23.61
N ALA A 166 -22.73 20.12 -22.65
CA ALA A 166 -21.91 20.05 -21.46
C ALA A 166 -20.50 19.57 -21.77
N ASN A 167 -19.49 20.07 -21.04
CA ASN A 167 -18.14 19.55 -21.17
C ASN A 167 -18.09 18.08 -20.80
N MET A 168 -17.47 17.26 -21.67
CA MET A 168 -17.30 15.85 -21.43
C MET A 168 -16.24 15.62 -20.34
N VAL A 169 -16.37 14.52 -19.61
CA VAL A 169 -15.44 14.11 -18.54
C VAL A 169 -14.65 12.89 -18.98
N ILE A 170 -13.38 12.87 -18.65
CA ILE A 170 -12.51 11.73 -18.90
C ILE A 170 -12.79 10.69 -17.82
N ARG A 171 -13.21 9.49 -18.24
CA ARG A 171 -13.38 8.32 -17.35
C ARG A 171 -12.44 7.20 -17.78
N THR A 172 -12.04 6.40 -16.82
CA THR A 172 -11.23 5.20 -17.08
C THR A 172 -12.15 3.97 -17.07
N GLY A 173 -12.14 3.21 -18.16
CA GLY A 173 -12.86 1.95 -18.30
C GLY A 173 -11.91 0.77 -18.50
N LYS A 174 -12.48 -0.42 -18.69
CA LYS A 174 -11.73 -1.67 -18.91
C LYS A 174 -10.70 -1.59 -20.06
N TYR A 175 -10.98 -0.77 -21.05
CA TYR A 175 -10.15 -0.64 -22.27
C TYR A 175 -9.37 0.69 -22.32
N GLY A 176 -9.29 1.42 -21.21
CA GLY A 176 -8.55 2.69 -21.11
C GLY A 176 -9.43 3.90 -20.84
N LYS A 177 -8.87 5.10 -21.01
CA LYS A 177 -9.56 6.36 -20.82
C LYS A 177 -10.53 6.62 -21.97
N PHE A 178 -11.74 7.10 -21.66
CA PHE A 178 -12.75 7.51 -22.65
C PHE A 178 -13.48 8.77 -22.18
N LEU A 179 -14.04 9.50 -23.13
CA LEU A 179 -14.87 10.68 -22.88
C LEU A 179 -16.32 10.27 -22.61
N ALA A 180 -16.86 10.71 -21.51
CA ALA A 180 -18.24 10.46 -21.12
C ALA A 180 -19.00 11.77 -20.87
N CYS A 181 -20.27 11.80 -21.24
CA CYS A 181 -21.14 12.93 -20.90
C CYS A 181 -21.53 12.87 -19.41
N PRO A 182 -21.36 13.94 -18.61
CA PRO A 182 -21.75 13.96 -17.21
C PRO A 182 -23.26 13.80 -17.01
N ASN A 183 -24.07 14.15 -18.02
CA ASN A 183 -25.54 14.07 -17.98
C ASN A 183 -26.11 12.75 -18.53
N TYR A 184 -25.30 11.77 -18.92
CA TYR A 184 -25.79 10.45 -19.33
C TYR A 184 -26.18 9.62 -18.10
N PRO A 185 -27.35 8.97 -18.06
CA PRO A 185 -28.35 8.70 -19.12
C PRO A 185 -29.60 9.62 -19.07
N LYS A 186 -29.48 10.90 -19.19
CA LYS A 186 -30.67 11.79 -19.26
C LYS A 186 -30.95 12.14 -20.71
#